data_a007c9340a640571602742d0e4444e9d
#
_entry.id   a007c9340a640571602742d0e4444e9d
#
_cell.length_a   1.000
_cell.length_b   1.000
_cell.length_c   1.000
_cell.angle_alpha   90.00
_cell.angle_beta   90.00
_cell.angle_gamma   90.00
#
_symmetry.space_group_name_H-M   'P 1'
#
loop_
_entity.id
_entity.type
_entity.pdbx_description
1 polymer ?
#
loop_
_entity_poly.entity_id
_entity_poly.type
_entity_poly.pdbx_seq_one_letter_code
_entity_poly.pdbx_strand_id
1 'polypeptide(L)'
;DRQKQRIVIILGIILALLVISIPVYGWVTTFIMPPRVTIVRVNDTSYNMGYLLKMMRMVQRQSESEGQRVNLGTLPFQFVNDLATDELVLQGSQAIGIKVTKEELTERLHDEFLRDTEDTDRAATEADLLVEFRERYRQFLNQIQLTAEEYEEIATRTLYREKLEEHLGATIPDQLPQVHLFGLGVKTAEEAEEVRTKFARGTPFADLVAEYSVDPEAIRTDGEIDWVPRDVLDATIKDFIFDELVVGEISEPVPQFNSESNQEFYVLYHVAEREELRDVSEANFENLRSLAVTKWVTAQRELNDVTTSFDSNQYAWLAK
;
A
#
# COMPACT_ATOMS: atom_id res chain seq x y z
N ASP A 1 45.45 -46.32 -37.53
CA ASP A 1 45.87 -45.11 -36.77
C ASP A 1 44.87 -43.95 -36.90
N ARG A 2 44.28 -43.73 -38.08
CA ARG A 2 43.32 -42.63 -38.28
C ARG A 2 42.04 -42.75 -37.43
N GLN A 3 41.59 -43.97 -37.12
CA GLN A 3 40.42 -44.17 -36.25
C GLN A 3 40.73 -43.82 -34.77
N LYS A 4 41.92 -44.17 -34.28
CA LYS A 4 42.36 -43.82 -32.94
C LYS A 4 42.52 -42.32 -32.74
N GLN A 5 43.05 -41.62 -33.76
CA GLN A 5 43.15 -40.16 -33.75
C GLN A 5 41.79 -39.49 -33.74
N ARG A 6 40.80 -39.96 -34.48
CA ARG A 6 39.42 -39.44 -34.46
C ARG A 6 38.76 -39.62 -33.08
N ILE A 7 38.96 -40.80 -32.45
CA ILE A 7 38.46 -41.08 -31.11
C ILE A 7 39.07 -40.13 -30.08
N VAL A 8 40.39 -39.90 -30.11
CA VAL A 8 41.06 -38.98 -29.21
C VAL A 8 40.59 -37.53 -29.39
N ILE A 9 40.39 -37.09 -30.64
CA ILE A 9 39.85 -35.77 -30.95
C ILE A 9 38.42 -35.64 -30.44
N ILE A 10 37.56 -36.62 -30.66
CA ILE A 10 36.17 -36.62 -30.16
C ILE A 10 36.15 -36.57 -28.63
N LEU A 11 36.97 -37.36 -27.95
CA LEU A 11 37.10 -37.39 -26.52
C LEU A 11 37.61 -36.03 -25.96
N GLY A 12 38.56 -35.40 -26.63
CA GLY A 12 39.05 -34.07 -26.31
C GLY A 12 37.99 -33.00 -26.47
N ILE A 13 37.16 -33.06 -27.53
CA ILE A 13 36.03 -32.15 -27.72
C ILE A 13 34.96 -32.35 -26.64
N ILE A 14 34.62 -33.59 -26.29
CA ILE A 14 33.65 -33.89 -25.21
C ILE A 14 34.16 -33.34 -23.86
N LEU A 15 35.44 -33.56 -23.56
CA LEU A 15 36.05 -33.05 -22.35
C LEU A 15 36.05 -31.51 -22.30
N ALA A 16 36.38 -30.87 -23.43
CA ALA A 16 36.34 -29.40 -23.53
C ALA A 16 34.91 -28.86 -23.37
N LEU A 17 33.91 -29.51 -23.95
CA LEU A 17 32.51 -29.14 -23.79
C LEU A 17 32.05 -29.32 -22.33
N LEU A 18 32.46 -30.39 -21.64
CA LEU A 18 32.21 -30.61 -20.24
C LEU A 18 32.82 -29.50 -19.35
N VAL A 19 34.05 -29.13 -19.61
CA VAL A 19 34.76 -28.07 -18.85
C VAL A 19 34.08 -26.72 -19.06
N ILE A 20 33.63 -26.40 -20.29
CA ILE A 20 32.93 -25.15 -20.62
C ILE A 20 31.50 -25.15 -20.05
N SER A 21 30.83 -26.31 -20.00
CA SER A 21 29.45 -26.40 -19.51
C SER A 21 29.28 -25.99 -18.04
N ILE A 22 30.28 -26.23 -17.20
CA ILE A 22 30.24 -25.89 -15.76
C ILE A 22 30.11 -24.35 -15.54
N PRO A 23 31.03 -23.49 -16.06
CA PRO A 23 30.90 -22.06 -15.89
C PRO A 23 29.67 -21.50 -16.64
N VAL A 24 29.31 -22.05 -17.81
CA VAL A 24 28.09 -21.65 -18.52
C VAL A 24 26.86 -21.97 -17.70
N TYR A 25 26.75 -23.16 -17.13
CA TYR A 25 25.65 -23.53 -16.25
C TYR A 25 25.59 -22.60 -15.01
N GLY A 26 26.73 -22.36 -14.36
CA GLY A 26 26.81 -21.43 -13.23
C GLY A 26 26.36 -20.02 -13.62
N TRP A 27 26.78 -19.52 -14.78
CA TRP A 27 26.35 -18.20 -15.26
C TRP A 27 24.85 -18.15 -15.59
N VAL A 28 24.31 -19.16 -16.26
CA VAL A 28 22.89 -19.27 -16.61
C VAL A 28 22.03 -19.32 -15.35
N THR A 29 22.37 -20.13 -14.36
CA THR A 29 21.62 -20.28 -13.10
C THR A 29 21.70 -19.06 -12.21
N THR A 30 22.78 -18.27 -12.28
CA THR A 30 22.98 -17.09 -11.44
C THR A 30 22.41 -15.82 -12.05
N PHE A 31 22.50 -15.64 -13.37
CA PHE A 31 22.16 -14.37 -14.03
C PHE A 31 21.00 -14.44 -15.02
N ILE A 32 20.77 -15.58 -15.68
CA ILE A 32 19.74 -15.67 -16.72
C ILE A 32 18.41 -16.24 -16.18
N MET A 33 18.47 -17.27 -15.34
CA MET A 33 17.27 -17.91 -14.80
C MET A 33 16.52 -17.06 -13.77
N PRO A 34 17.19 -16.48 -12.75
CA PRO A 34 16.47 -15.80 -11.68
C PRO A 34 15.55 -14.66 -12.14
N PRO A 35 15.94 -13.76 -13.07
CA PRO A 35 15.04 -12.72 -13.56
C PRO A 35 13.76 -13.22 -14.23
N ARG A 36 13.76 -14.46 -14.72
CA ARG A 36 12.62 -15.08 -15.43
C ARG A 36 11.67 -15.86 -14.53
N VAL A 37 12.03 -16.03 -13.24
CA VAL A 37 11.17 -16.74 -12.29
C VAL A 37 9.92 -15.91 -12.04
N THR A 38 8.76 -16.50 -12.24
CA THR A 38 7.46 -15.90 -11.92
C THR A 38 7.33 -15.79 -10.41
N ILE A 39 6.97 -14.61 -9.93
CA ILE A 39 6.78 -14.31 -8.49
C ILE A 39 5.34 -13.96 -8.15
N VAL A 40 4.59 -13.42 -9.12
CA VAL A 40 3.17 -13.12 -8.98
C VAL A 40 2.46 -13.61 -10.23
N ARG A 41 1.32 -14.26 -10.03
CA ARG A 41 0.38 -14.59 -11.10
C ARG A 41 -1.04 -14.28 -10.64
N VAL A 42 -1.78 -13.59 -11.48
CA VAL A 42 -3.20 -13.32 -11.33
C VAL A 42 -3.89 -13.78 -12.60
N ASN A 43 -4.64 -14.86 -12.53
CA ASN A 43 -5.25 -15.52 -13.68
C ASN A 43 -4.18 -15.84 -14.76
N ASP A 44 -4.32 -15.26 -15.95
CA ASP A 44 -3.39 -15.46 -17.08
C ASP A 44 -2.20 -14.48 -17.07
N THR A 45 -2.21 -13.45 -16.24
CA THR A 45 -1.14 -12.45 -16.14
C THR A 45 -0.09 -12.86 -15.13
N SER A 46 1.18 -12.75 -15.50
CA SER A 46 2.30 -13.12 -14.62
C SER A 46 3.42 -12.09 -14.61
N TYR A 47 3.99 -11.84 -13.44
CA TYR A 47 5.12 -10.97 -13.19
C TYR A 47 6.31 -11.78 -12.71
N ASN A 48 7.48 -11.47 -13.24
CA ASN A 48 8.72 -12.16 -12.90
C ASN A 48 9.66 -11.30 -12.05
N MET A 49 10.72 -11.93 -11.54
CA MET A 49 11.75 -11.26 -10.74
C MET A 49 12.43 -10.08 -11.45
N GLY A 50 12.56 -10.14 -12.79
CA GLY A 50 13.13 -9.04 -13.57
C GLY A 50 12.26 -7.78 -13.53
N TYR A 51 10.93 -7.97 -13.59
CA TYR A 51 9.98 -6.87 -13.45
C TYR A 51 10.06 -6.26 -12.04
N LEU A 52 10.06 -7.08 -10.99
CA LEU A 52 10.22 -6.62 -9.61
C LEU A 52 11.49 -5.81 -9.40
N LEU A 53 12.63 -6.33 -9.87
CA LEU A 53 13.92 -5.64 -9.80
C LEU A 53 13.87 -4.26 -10.48
N LYS A 54 13.18 -4.18 -11.62
CA LYS A 54 13.02 -2.94 -12.37
C LYS A 54 12.20 -1.91 -11.58
N MET A 55 11.09 -2.33 -10.98
CA MET A 55 10.25 -1.46 -10.14
C MET A 55 10.99 -0.98 -8.89
N MET A 56 11.72 -1.87 -8.24
CA MET A 56 12.55 -1.49 -7.08
C MET A 56 13.62 -0.45 -7.44
N ARG A 57 14.29 -0.62 -8.58
CA ARG A 57 15.28 0.35 -9.08
C ARG A 57 14.66 1.70 -9.41
N MET A 58 13.46 1.72 -9.96
CA MET A 58 12.69 2.94 -10.21
C MET A 58 12.48 3.71 -8.90
N VAL A 59 11.90 3.08 -7.88
CA VAL A 59 11.63 3.71 -6.58
C VAL A 59 12.92 4.15 -5.89
N GLN A 60 13.96 3.33 -5.93
CA GLN A 60 15.27 3.70 -5.36
C GLN A 60 15.82 4.97 -6.01
N ARG A 61 15.80 5.07 -7.32
CA ARG A 61 16.32 6.24 -8.06
C ARG A 61 15.48 7.49 -7.82
N GLN A 62 14.16 7.35 -7.79
CA GLN A 62 13.28 8.44 -7.45
C GLN A 62 13.58 8.97 -6.05
N SER A 63 13.64 8.10 -5.06
CA SER A 63 13.96 8.48 -3.67
C SER A 63 15.35 9.09 -3.51
N GLU A 64 16.36 8.58 -4.21
CA GLU A 64 17.70 9.17 -4.23
C GLU A 64 17.69 10.59 -4.79
N SER A 65 16.88 10.87 -5.81
CA SER A 65 16.75 12.22 -6.38
C SER A 65 16.05 13.21 -5.43
N GLU A 66 15.19 12.71 -4.55
CA GLU A 66 14.49 13.46 -3.51
C GLU A 66 15.31 13.55 -2.20
N GLY A 67 16.50 12.95 -2.16
CA GLY A 67 17.37 12.91 -0.97
C GLY A 67 16.85 11.98 0.13
N GLN A 68 15.91 11.10 -0.19
CA GLN A 68 15.32 10.13 0.75
C GLN A 68 16.08 8.79 0.72
N ARG A 69 16.06 8.06 1.83
CA ARG A 69 16.58 6.69 1.90
C ARG A 69 15.43 5.70 1.97
N VAL A 70 15.39 4.77 1.02
CA VAL A 70 14.42 3.68 1.02
C VAL A 70 14.94 2.52 1.88
N ASN A 71 14.09 1.98 2.73
CA ASN A 71 14.38 0.72 3.41
C ASN A 71 14.13 -0.45 2.46
N LEU A 72 15.21 -0.96 1.87
CA LEU A 72 15.13 -2.08 0.92
C LEU A 72 14.79 -3.43 1.58
N GLY A 73 14.79 -3.52 2.91
CA GLY A 73 14.60 -4.78 3.62
C GLY A 73 13.18 -5.39 3.45
N THR A 74 12.15 -4.56 3.55
CA THR A 74 10.74 -4.99 3.44
C THR A 74 10.13 -4.71 2.07
N LEU A 75 10.73 -3.80 1.31
CA LEU A 75 10.22 -3.31 0.03
C LEU A 75 9.88 -4.43 -0.97
N PRO A 76 10.70 -5.48 -1.18
CA PRO A 76 10.36 -6.53 -2.14
C PRO A 76 9.07 -7.28 -1.81
N PHE A 77 8.80 -7.53 -0.52
CA PHE A 77 7.58 -8.22 -0.07
C PHE A 77 6.34 -7.34 -0.29
N GLN A 78 6.46 -6.04 -0.03
CA GLN A 78 5.40 -5.08 -0.30
C GLN A 78 5.08 -5.05 -1.81
N PHE A 79 6.08 -4.88 -2.67
CA PHE A 79 5.90 -4.88 -4.11
C PHE A 79 5.25 -6.15 -4.66
N VAL A 80 5.61 -7.32 -4.15
CA VAL A 80 4.98 -8.58 -4.59
C VAL A 80 3.48 -8.58 -4.27
N ASN A 81 3.09 -8.08 -3.08
CA ASN A 81 1.69 -7.95 -2.72
C ASN A 81 0.97 -6.87 -3.54
N ASP A 82 1.64 -5.73 -3.74
CA ASP A 82 1.10 -4.60 -4.52
C ASP A 82 0.86 -4.99 -5.98
N LEU A 83 1.80 -5.70 -6.60
CA LEU A 83 1.64 -6.21 -7.98
C LEU A 83 0.40 -7.11 -8.12
N ALA A 84 0.18 -8.01 -7.14
CA ALA A 84 -1.01 -8.86 -7.15
C ALA A 84 -2.29 -8.02 -7.00
N THR A 85 -2.26 -7.03 -6.11
CA THR A 85 -3.38 -6.13 -5.84
C THR A 85 -3.68 -5.24 -7.05
N ASP A 86 -2.66 -4.63 -7.65
CA ASP A 86 -2.80 -3.76 -8.82
C ASP A 86 -3.36 -4.51 -10.03
N GLU A 87 -2.95 -5.76 -10.21
CA GLU A 87 -3.48 -6.59 -11.29
C GLU A 87 -4.94 -6.98 -11.04
N LEU A 88 -5.31 -7.30 -9.79
CA LEU A 88 -6.72 -7.53 -9.41
C LEU A 88 -7.57 -6.28 -9.62
N VAL A 89 -7.06 -5.11 -9.24
CA VAL A 89 -7.74 -3.83 -9.48
C VAL A 89 -7.94 -3.59 -10.96
N LEU A 90 -6.90 -3.79 -11.78
CA LEU A 90 -6.98 -3.61 -13.23
C LEU A 90 -8.04 -4.55 -13.86
N GLN A 91 -7.90 -5.85 -13.64
CA GLN A 91 -8.81 -6.84 -14.26
C GLN A 91 -10.24 -6.70 -13.74
N GLY A 92 -10.40 -6.53 -12.43
CA GLY A 92 -11.71 -6.42 -11.81
C GLY A 92 -12.42 -5.11 -12.17
N SER A 93 -11.71 -3.98 -12.26
CA SER A 93 -12.26 -2.71 -12.71
C SER A 93 -12.76 -2.80 -14.16
N GLN A 94 -11.99 -3.44 -15.03
CA GLN A 94 -12.41 -3.69 -16.42
C GLN A 94 -13.67 -4.58 -16.47
N ALA A 95 -13.75 -5.60 -15.62
CA ALA A 95 -14.91 -6.50 -15.56
C ALA A 95 -16.20 -5.80 -15.15
N ILE A 96 -16.14 -4.78 -14.30
CA ILE A 96 -17.28 -3.94 -13.91
C ILE A 96 -17.53 -2.74 -14.86
N GLY A 97 -16.77 -2.65 -15.96
CA GLY A 97 -16.97 -1.65 -17.01
C GLY A 97 -16.23 -0.34 -16.83
N ILE A 98 -15.37 -0.20 -15.85
CA ILE A 98 -14.46 0.94 -15.72
C ILE A 98 -13.45 0.91 -16.86
N LYS A 99 -13.23 2.05 -17.51
CA LYS A 99 -12.30 2.19 -18.63
C LYS A 99 -11.39 3.39 -18.40
N VAL A 100 -10.15 3.23 -18.78
CA VAL A 100 -9.17 4.32 -18.91
C VAL A 100 -8.95 4.56 -20.39
N THR A 101 -9.15 5.80 -20.84
CA THR A 101 -8.95 6.22 -22.22
C THR A 101 -7.53 6.72 -22.43
N LYS A 102 -7.11 6.85 -23.69
CA LYS A 102 -5.80 7.44 -24.02
C LYS A 102 -5.74 8.92 -23.69
N GLU A 103 -6.85 9.60 -23.80
CA GLU A 103 -7.01 11.00 -23.48
C GLU A 103 -6.77 11.23 -21.99
N GLU A 104 -7.40 10.44 -21.13
CA GLU A 104 -7.21 10.49 -19.66
C GLU A 104 -5.77 10.19 -19.26
N LEU A 105 -5.14 9.20 -19.87
CA LEU A 105 -3.74 8.92 -19.63
C LEU A 105 -2.84 10.09 -20.05
N THR A 106 -3.11 10.70 -21.20
CA THR A 106 -2.34 11.87 -21.67
C THR A 106 -2.50 13.04 -20.72
N GLU A 107 -3.74 13.33 -20.30
CA GLU A 107 -4.05 14.40 -19.34
C GLU A 107 -3.32 14.15 -18.00
N ARG A 108 -3.40 12.94 -17.46
CA ARG A 108 -2.68 12.54 -16.24
C ARG A 108 -1.18 12.79 -16.33
N LEU A 109 -0.56 12.40 -17.45
CA LEU A 109 0.87 12.62 -17.67
C LEU A 109 1.19 14.12 -17.81
N HIS A 110 0.35 14.89 -18.50
CA HIS A 110 0.54 16.34 -18.59
C HIS A 110 0.45 17.01 -17.21
N ASP A 111 -0.54 16.68 -16.43
CA ASP A 111 -0.71 17.21 -15.06
C ASP A 111 0.49 16.88 -14.18
N GLU A 112 1.01 15.68 -14.28
CA GLU A 112 2.16 15.23 -13.47
C GLU A 112 3.44 16.00 -13.82
N PHE A 113 3.70 16.23 -15.11
CA PHE A 113 4.95 16.82 -15.57
C PHE A 113 4.89 18.33 -15.85
N LEU A 114 3.71 18.96 -15.85
CA LEU A 114 3.53 20.40 -16.11
C LEU A 114 2.97 21.19 -14.92
N ARG A 115 2.61 20.53 -13.80
CA ARG A 115 1.97 21.18 -12.63
C ARG A 115 2.73 22.41 -12.10
N ASP A 116 4.07 22.41 -12.15
CA ASP A 116 4.90 23.49 -11.64
C ASP A 116 5.02 24.70 -12.61
N THR A 117 4.42 24.64 -13.81
CA THR A 117 4.51 25.70 -14.81
C THR A 117 3.39 26.72 -14.72
N GLU A 118 2.33 26.43 -13.98
CA GLU A 118 1.20 27.36 -13.80
C GLU A 118 1.57 28.62 -13.00
N ASP A 119 2.68 28.59 -12.23
CA ASP A 119 3.14 29.69 -11.37
C ASP A 119 4.09 30.68 -12.10
N THR A 120 4.39 30.46 -13.37
CA THR A 120 5.21 31.41 -14.13
C THR A 120 4.34 32.40 -14.88
N ASP A 121 4.45 33.73 -14.56
CA ASP A 121 3.81 34.90 -15.17
C ASP A 121 3.99 35.03 -16.70
N ARG A 122 4.40 33.99 -17.39
CA ARG A 122 4.63 33.94 -18.82
C ARG A 122 3.50 33.15 -19.48
N ALA A 123 2.69 33.81 -20.26
CA ALA A 123 1.71 33.18 -21.14
C ALA A 123 2.43 32.22 -22.11
N ALA A 124 2.65 30.98 -21.68
CA ALA A 124 3.20 29.88 -22.50
C ALA A 124 2.17 29.52 -23.57
N THR A 125 2.61 29.30 -24.79
CA THR A 125 1.73 28.74 -25.83
C THR A 125 1.56 27.23 -25.63
N GLU A 126 0.50 26.65 -26.16
CA GLU A 126 0.29 25.20 -26.17
C GLU A 126 1.49 24.45 -26.78
N ALA A 127 2.12 25.02 -27.79
CA ALA A 127 3.32 24.47 -28.40
C ALA A 127 4.53 24.47 -27.44
N ASP A 128 4.69 25.52 -26.65
CA ASP A 128 5.76 25.63 -25.64
C ASP A 128 5.56 24.61 -24.53
N LEU A 129 4.32 24.45 -24.03
CA LEU A 129 3.96 23.45 -23.02
C LEU A 129 4.22 22.01 -23.51
N LEU A 130 3.91 21.73 -24.79
CA LEU A 130 4.17 20.41 -25.36
C LEU A 130 5.67 20.10 -25.47
N VAL A 131 6.51 21.11 -25.79
CA VAL A 131 7.98 20.94 -25.82
C VAL A 131 8.51 20.68 -24.41
N GLU A 132 8.04 21.48 -23.45
CA GLU A 132 8.44 21.34 -22.04
C GLU A 132 8.03 19.97 -21.46
N PHE A 133 6.80 19.54 -21.69
CA PHE A 133 6.33 18.19 -21.31
C PHE A 133 7.26 17.10 -21.84
N ARG A 134 7.55 17.13 -23.16
CA ARG A 134 8.39 16.09 -23.77
C ARG A 134 9.79 16.05 -23.16
N GLU A 135 10.36 17.21 -22.84
CA GLU A 135 11.70 17.28 -22.26
C GLU A 135 11.72 16.78 -20.82
N ARG A 136 10.75 17.23 -19.96
CA ARG A 136 10.62 16.79 -18.57
C ARG A 136 10.33 15.28 -18.49
N TYR A 137 9.39 14.80 -19.31
CA TYR A 137 9.04 13.39 -19.36
C TYR A 137 10.22 12.53 -19.80
N ARG A 138 10.95 12.96 -20.83
CA ARG A 138 12.15 12.26 -21.30
C ARG A 138 13.25 12.23 -20.22
N GLN A 139 13.49 13.31 -19.52
CA GLN A 139 14.47 13.41 -18.43
C GLN A 139 14.09 12.46 -17.30
N PHE A 140 12.83 12.47 -16.89
CA PHE A 140 12.30 11.56 -15.87
C PHE A 140 12.48 10.09 -16.27
N LEU A 141 12.07 9.69 -17.46
CA LEU A 141 12.23 8.32 -17.95
C LEU A 141 13.70 7.86 -17.96
N ASN A 142 14.61 8.75 -18.37
CA ASN A 142 16.05 8.48 -18.31
C ASN A 142 16.55 8.30 -16.86
N GLN A 143 16.05 9.10 -15.93
CA GLN A 143 16.40 9.01 -14.51
C GLN A 143 15.95 7.68 -13.90
N ILE A 144 14.70 7.29 -14.09
CA ILE A 144 14.13 6.05 -13.54
C ILE A 144 14.47 4.80 -14.37
N GLN A 145 15.04 4.98 -15.58
CA GLN A 145 15.41 3.92 -16.54
C GLN A 145 14.23 3.04 -16.98
N LEU A 146 13.10 3.67 -17.24
CA LEU A 146 11.95 3.06 -17.88
C LEU A 146 11.77 3.59 -19.30
N THR A 147 11.13 2.79 -20.17
CA THR A 147 10.59 3.27 -21.44
C THR A 147 9.28 4.03 -21.20
N ALA A 148 8.86 4.84 -22.17
CA ALA A 148 7.56 5.52 -22.11
C ALA A 148 6.42 4.50 -21.97
N GLU A 149 6.43 3.43 -22.73
CA GLU A 149 5.42 2.37 -22.70
C GLU A 149 5.30 1.71 -21.30
N GLU A 150 6.42 1.43 -20.66
CA GLU A 150 6.44 0.86 -19.31
C GLU A 150 5.91 1.82 -18.24
N TYR A 151 6.19 3.11 -18.38
CA TYR A 151 5.67 4.11 -17.46
C TYR A 151 4.18 4.38 -17.70
N GLU A 152 3.75 4.45 -18.96
CA GLU A 152 2.33 4.56 -19.33
C GLU A 152 1.51 3.38 -18.80
N GLU A 153 2.07 2.17 -18.76
CA GLU A 153 1.43 1.01 -18.13
C GLU A 153 1.22 1.24 -16.63
N ILE A 154 2.23 1.75 -15.92
CA ILE A 154 2.12 2.07 -14.49
C ILE A 154 1.07 3.16 -14.27
N ALA A 155 1.13 4.26 -15.03
CA ALA A 155 0.17 5.36 -14.94
C ALA A 155 -1.28 4.90 -15.24
N THR A 156 -1.45 3.99 -16.21
CA THR A 156 -2.74 3.39 -16.51
C THR A 156 -3.30 2.59 -15.33
N ARG A 157 -2.47 1.81 -14.63
CA ARG A 157 -2.88 1.06 -13.43
C ARG A 157 -3.28 2.00 -12.30
N THR A 158 -2.55 3.09 -12.11
CA THR A 158 -2.89 4.14 -11.15
C THR A 158 -4.26 4.75 -11.46
N LEU A 159 -4.52 5.09 -12.72
CA LEU A 159 -5.83 5.60 -13.16
C LEU A 159 -6.97 4.60 -12.92
N TYR A 160 -6.75 3.30 -13.16
CA TYR A 160 -7.76 2.29 -12.83
C TYR A 160 -8.04 2.23 -11.34
N ARG A 161 -7.03 2.37 -10.49
CA ARG A 161 -7.20 2.43 -9.04
C ARG A 161 -7.99 3.68 -8.63
N GLU A 162 -7.61 4.85 -9.10
CA GLU A 162 -8.29 6.13 -8.82
C GLU A 162 -9.78 6.07 -9.23
N LYS A 163 -10.07 5.56 -10.43
CA LYS A 163 -11.45 5.39 -10.90
C LYS A 163 -12.26 4.33 -10.11
N LEU A 164 -11.60 3.28 -9.66
CA LEU A 164 -12.24 2.31 -8.77
C LEU A 164 -12.57 2.95 -7.42
N GLU A 165 -11.65 3.72 -6.86
CA GLU A 165 -11.84 4.48 -5.62
C GLU A 165 -13.02 5.46 -5.74
N GLU A 166 -13.10 6.20 -6.85
CA GLU A 166 -14.22 7.07 -7.15
C GLU A 166 -15.54 6.30 -7.28
N HIS A 167 -15.53 5.20 -8.06
CA HIS A 167 -16.70 4.36 -8.27
C HIS A 167 -17.25 3.78 -6.96
N LEU A 168 -16.37 3.27 -6.10
CA LEU A 168 -16.76 2.72 -4.80
C LEU A 168 -17.15 3.84 -3.83
N GLY A 169 -16.44 4.97 -3.84
CA GLY A 169 -16.75 6.15 -3.05
C GLY A 169 -18.16 6.69 -3.33
N ALA A 170 -18.59 6.70 -4.60
CA ALA A 170 -19.93 7.13 -4.99
C ALA A 170 -21.07 6.29 -4.38
N THR A 171 -20.76 5.12 -3.81
CA THR A 171 -21.73 4.25 -3.11
C THR A 171 -21.84 4.54 -1.63
N ILE A 172 -20.93 5.35 -1.06
CA ILE A 172 -20.91 5.70 0.35
C ILE A 172 -21.96 6.79 0.59
N PRO A 173 -22.89 6.60 1.55
CA PRO A 173 -23.87 7.65 1.86
C PRO A 173 -23.21 8.89 2.46
N ASP A 174 -23.74 10.07 2.13
CA ASP A 174 -23.28 11.34 2.71
C ASP A 174 -23.55 11.44 4.22
N GLN A 175 -24.55 10.71 4.71
CA GLN A 175 -24.94 10.65 6.12
C GLN A 175 -24.96 9.21 6.61
N LEU A 176 -24.37 8.98 7.78
CA LEU A 176 -24.27 7.67 8.42
C LEU A 176 -24.55 7.78 9.93
N PRO A 177 -24.95 6.65 10.59
CA PRO A 177 -24.91 6.56 12.05
C PRO A 177 -23.47 6.76 12.55
N GLN A 178 -23.29 7.69 13.50
CA GLN A 178 -21.98 8.01 14.07
C GLN A 178 -22.05 8.13 15.58
N VAL A 179 -20.92 7.90 16.23
CA VAL A 179 -20.72 8.12 17.66
C VAL A 179 -19.65 9.19 17.87
N HIS A 180 -19.86 10.09 18.82
CA HIS A 180 -18.84 10.99 19.32
C HIS A 180 -18.02 10.23 20.33
N LEU A 181 -16.82 9.83 19.94
CA LEU A 181 -15.98 8.86 20.63
C LEU A 181 -14.78 9.53 21.29
N PHE A 182 -14.51 9.11 22.50
CA PHE A 182 -13.30 9.46 23.25
C PHE A 182 -12.54 8.19 23.63
N GLY A 183 -11.21 8.31 23.74
CA GLY A 183 -10.33 7.20 24.09
C GLY A 183 -9.28 7.59 25.12
N LEU A 184 -9.00 6.70 26.05
CA LEU A 184 -7.98 6.85 27.07
C LEU A 184 -7.14 5.58 27.17
N GLY A 185 -5.87 5.66 26.76
CA GLY A 185 -4.90 4.59 26.91
C GLY A 185 -4.17 4.65 28.26
N VAL A 186 -4.15 3.54 29.01
CA VAL A 186 -3.47 3.40 30.31
C VAL A 186 -2.52 2.20 30.31
N LYS A 187 -1.55 2.17 31.22
CA LYS A 187 -0.49 1.13 31.23
C LYS A 187 -0.96 -0.21 31.76
N THR A 188 -1.84 -0.22 32.76
CA THR A 188 -2.22 -1.43 33.47
C THR A 188 -3.73 -1.57 33.61
N ALA A 189 -4.20 -2.79 33.81
CA ALA A 189 -5.60 -3.06 34.10
C ALA A 189 -6.07 -2.41 35.39
N GLU A 190 -5.19 -2.30 36.39
CA GLU A 190 -5.49 -1.65 37.67
C GLU A 190 -5.73 -0.15 37.47
N GLU A 191 -4.89 0.54 36.68
CA GLU A 191 -5.11 1.94 36.31
C GLU A 191 -6.44 2.11 35.57
N ALA A 192 -6.79 1.20 34.67
CA ALA A 192 -8.06 1.23 33.95
C ALA A 192 -9.26 1.14 34.87
N GLU A 193 -9.23 0.25 35.87
CA GLU A 193 -10.31 0.14 36.89
C GLU A 193 -10.38 1.37 37.81
N GLU A 194 -9.24 1.98 38.10
CA GLU A 194 -9.23 3.24 38.87
C GLU A 194 -9.88 4.37 38.04
N VAL A 195 -9.55 4.49 36.76
CA VAL A 195 -10.19 5.46 35.85
C VAL A 195 -11.71 5.26 35.82
N ARG A 196 -12.18 4.02 35.64
CA ARG A 196 -13.60 3.69 35.60
C ARG A 196 -14.29 4.10 36.93
N THR A 197 -13.63 3.80 38.05
CA THR A 197 -14.14 4.16 39.38
C THR A 197 -14.26 5.68 39.58
N LYS A 198 -13.25 6.45 39.15
CA LYS A 198 -13.24 7.92 39.20
C LYS A 198 -14.30 8.50 38.26
N PHE A 199 -14.42 7.97 37.05
CA PHE A 199 -15.45 8.38 36.08
C PHE A 199 -16.86 8.17 36.63
N ALA A 200 -17.13 6.99 37.20
CA ALA A 200 -18.42 6.68 37.83
C ALA A 200 -18.76 7.61 39.04
N ARG A 201 -17.74 8.22 39.67
CA ARG A 201 -17.91 9.24 40.73
C ARG A 201 -18.09 10.66 40.18
N GLY A 202 -18.09 10.84 38.87
CA GLY A 202 -18.32 12.12 38.21
C GLY A 202 -17.05 12.92 37.86
N THR A 203 -15.85 12.31 37.89
CA THR A 203 -14.64 12.97 37.39
C THR A 203 -14.77 13.14 35.88
N PRO A 204 -14.57 14.34 35.31
CA PRO A 204 -14.62 14.56 33.87
C PRO A 204 -13.61 13.67 33.13
N PHE A 205 -14.01 13.18 31.94
CA PHE A 205 -13.14 12.29 31.11
C PHE A 205 -11.82 12.98 30.75
N ALA A 206 -11.85 14.26 30.40
CA ALA A 206 -10.65 15.05 30.06
C ALA A 206 -9.64 15.10 31.22
N ASP A 207 -10.11 15.22 32.47
CA ASP A 207 -9.22 15.21 33.64
C ASP A 207 -8.55 13.85 33.84
N LEU A 208 -9.29 12.76 33.55
CA LEU A 208 -8.75 11.39 33.59
C LEU A 208 -7.73 11.15 32.46
N VAL A 209 -7.98 11.68 31.28
CA VAL A 209 -7.03 11.64 30.17
C VAL A 209 -5.73 12.37 30.54
N ALA A 210 -5.84 13.57 31.12
CA ALA A 210 -4.67 14.34 31.54
C ALA A 210 -3.86 13.64 32.67
N GLU A 211 -4.53 12.88 33.55
CA GLU A 211 -3.89 12.21 34.71
C GLU A 211 -3.28 10.85 34.32
N TYR A 212 -3.95 10.07 33.45
CA TYR A 212 -3.63 8.64 33.23
C TYR A 212 -3.13 8.31 31.81
N SER A 213 -3.38 9.16 30.81
CA SER A 213 -3.08 8.79 29.43
C SER A 213 -1.59 8.59 29.21
N VAL A 214 -1.28 7.49 28.50
CA VAL A 214 0.07 7.21 28.00
C VAL A 214 0.32 7.81 26.61
N ASP A 215 -0.72 8.32 25.97
CA ASP A 215 -0.67 8.90 24.64
C ASP A 215 -0.64 10.44 24.72
N PRO A 216 0.46 11.09 24.31
CA PRO A 216 0.55 12.55 24.30
C PRO A 216 -0.49 13.23 23.41
N GLU A 217 -0.91 12.58 22.33
CA GLU A 217 -1.92 13.12 21.43
C GLU A 217 -3.30 13.10 22.09
N ALA A 218 -3.66 12.00 22.75
CA ALA A 218 -4.90 11.95 23.54
C ALA A 218 -4.92 13.03 24.64
N ILE A 219 -3.79 13.30 25.31
CA ILE A 219 -3.70 14.40 26.29
C ILE A 219 -4.00 15.75 25.63
N ARG A 220 -3.52 15.99 24.42
CA ARG A 220 -3.71 17.25 23.68
C ARG A 220 -5.15 17.47 23.23
N THR A 221 -5.86 16.40 22.95
CA THR A 221 -7.26 16.41 22.47
C THR A 221 -8.29 16.08 23.56
N ASP A 222 -7.89 16.05 24.85
CA ASP A 222 -8.75 15.63 25.95
C ASP A 222 -9.35 14.22 25.73
N GLY A 223 -8.66 13.40 24.94
CA GLY A 223 -9.07 12.05 24.57
C GLY A 223 -10.05 11.99 23.40
N GLU A 224 -10.40 13.11 22.79
CA GLU A 224 -11.35 13.15 21.66
C GLU A 224 -10.78 12.44 20.43
N ILE A 225 -11.57 11.50 19.90
CA ILE A 225 -11.33 10.78 18.62
C ILE A 225 -12.17 11.41 17.51
N ASP A 226 -13.22 12.20 17.88
CA ASP A 226 -14.18 12.83 17.00
C ASP A 226 -15.42 11.94 16.71
N TRP A 227 -16.27 12.38 15.80
CA TRP A 227 -17.40 11.62 15.30
C TRP A 227 -16.96 10.55 14.32
N VAL A 228 -17.30 9.29 14.64
CA VAL A 228 -16.79 8.15 13.88
C VAL A 228 -17.93 7.24 13.40
N PRO A 229 -18.06 6.97 12.09
CA PRO A 229 -18.96 5.94 11.57
C PRO A 229 -18.51 4.53 11.99
N ARG A 230 -19.48 3.59 12.12
CA ARG A 230 -19.22 2.20 12.53
C ARG A 230 -18.08 1.53 11.73
N ASP A 231 -18.10 1.67 10.41
CA ASP A 231 -17.16 0.95 9.54
C ASP A 231 -15.73 1.50 9.57
N VAL A 232 -15.52 2.72 10.11
CA VAL A 232 -14.17 3.29 10.32
C VAL A 232 -13.50 2.69 11.55
N LEU A 233 -14.26 2.20 12.51
CA LEU A 233 -13.71 1.56 13.72
C LEU A 233 -13.16 0.17 13.41
N ASP A 234 -12.13 -0.22 14.16
CA ASP A 234 -11.57 -1.57 14.11
C ASP A 234 -12.66 -2.64 14.37
N ALA A 235 -12.54 -3.77 13.68
CA ALA A 235 -13.50 -4.86 13.77
C ALA A 235 -13.67 -5.43 15.20
N THR A 236 -12.65 -5.27 16.05
CA THR A 236 -12.66 -5.77 17.44
C THR A 236 -13.47 -4.88 18.38
N ILE A 237 -13.66 -3.60 18.05
CA ILE A 237 -14.32 -2.62 18.93
C ILE A 237 -15.64 -2.08 18.38
N LYS A 238 -15.85 -2.10 17.06
CA LYS A 238 -16.99 -1.42 16.41
C LYS A 238 -18.36 -1.91 16.92
N ASP A 239 -18.50 -3.23 17.13
CA ASP A 239 -19.78 -3.80 17.51
C ASP A 239 -20.11 -3.44 18.95
N PHE A 240 -19.18 -3.59 19.90
CA PHE A 240 -19.46 -3.20 21.28
C PHE A 240 -19.65 -1.67 21.42
N ILE A 241 -18.89 -0.83 20.69
CA ILE A 241 -19.05 0.64 20.71
C ILE A 241 -20.45 1.04 20.22
N PHE A 242 -20.93 0.42 19.16
CA PHE A 242 -22.21 0.80 18.55
C PHE A 242 -23.42 0.12 19.18
N ASP A 243 -23.29 -1.12 19.63
CA ASP A 243 -24.44 -1.94 20.03
C ASP A 243 -24.56 -2.11 21.55
N GLU A 244 -23.44 -2.08 22.30
CA GLU A 244 -23.43 -2.41 23.71
C GLU A 244 -23.11 -1.21 24.63
N LEU A 245 -22.17 -0.32 24.23
CA LEU A 245 -21.75 0.79 25.06
C LEU A 245 -22.83 1.87 25.10
N VAL A 246 -23.32 2.16 26.30
CA VAL A 246 -24.36 3.18 26.50
C VAL A 246 -23.75 4.58 26.43
N VAL A 247 -24.49 5.50 25.80
CA VAL A 247 -24.10 6.92 25.76
C VAL A 247 -23.96 7.49 27.17
N GLY A 248 -22.84 8.14 27.41
CA GLY A 248 -22.48 8.70 28.73
C GLY A 248 -21.70 7.73 29.64
N GLU A 249 -21.53 6.46 29.23
CA GLU A 249 -20.75 5.49 29.99
C GLU A 249 -19.33 5.32 29.43
N ILE A 250 -18.46 4.68 30.21
CA ILE A 250 -17.12 4.28 29.86
C ILE A 250 -17.05 2.76 29.68
N SER A 251 -16.31 2.27 28.71
CA SER A 251 -16.18 0.85 28.42
C SER A 251 -15.44 0.06 29.49
N GLU A 252 -15.53 -1.27 29.42
CA GLU A 252 -14.53 -2.16 30.00
C GLU A 252 -13.16 -1.88 29.35
N PRO A 253 -12.04 -2.16 30.06
CA PRO A 253 -10.70 -2.03 29.51
C PRO A 253 -10.49 -2.97 28.33
N VAL A 254 -10.13 -2.41 27.16
CA VAL A 254 -9.81 -3.18 25.95
C VAL A 254 -8.30 -3.37 25.89
N PRO A 255 -7.77 -4.59 26.02
CA PRO A 255 -6.34 -4.83 25.93
C PRO A 255 -5.84 -4.55 24.50
N GLN A 256 -4.73 -3.85 24.42
CA GLN A 256 -4.02 -3.52 23.18
C GLN A 256 -2.55 -3.89 23.29
N PHE A 257 -1.88 -4.11 22.17
CA PHE A 257 -0.47 -4.45 22.13
C PHE A 257 0.31 -3.47 21.25
N ASN A 258 1.28 -2.80 21.83
CA ASN A 258 2.19 -1.94 21.09
C ASN A 258 3.38 -2.79 20.60
N SER A 259 3.44 -3.04 19.28
CA SER A 259 4.49 -3.84 18.65
C SER A 259 5.88 -3.20 18.67
N GLU A 260 5.98 -1.89 18.77
CA GLU A 260 7.26 -1.16 18.81
C GLU A 260 7.91 -1.25 20.19
N SER A 261 7.12 -1.05 21.25
CA SER A 261 7.60 -1.15 22.63
C SER A 261 7.52 -2.57 23.20
N ASN A 262 6.86 -3.49 22.50
CA ASN A 262 6.57 -4.86 22.94
C ASN A 262 5.85 -4.89 24.31
N GLN A 263 4.88 -3.98 24.51
CA GLN A 263 4.15 -3.83 25.77
C GLN A 263 2.65 -3.90 25.54
N GLU A 264 1.95 -4.54 26.48
CA GLU A 264 0.50 -4.41 26.59
C GLU A 264 0.13 -3.08 27.25
N PHE A 265 -1.00 -2.51 26.81
CA PHE A 265 -1.67 -1.38 27.43
C PHE A 265 -3.18 -1.57 27.29
N TYR A 266 -3.97 -0.75 27.95
CA TYR A 266 -5.43 -0.86 27.95
C TYR A 266 -6.04 0.43 27.45
N VAL A 267 -7.08 0.30 26.61
CA VAL A 267 -7.83 1.47 26.13
C VAL A 267 -9.23 1.42 26.68
N LEU A 268 -9.67 2.55 27.22
CA LEU A 268 -11.02 2.80 27.68
C LEU A 268 -11.69 3.74 26.68
N TYR A 269 -12.89 3.39 26.26
CA TYR A 269 -13.68 4.19 25.33
C TYR A 269 -14.86 4.83 26.04
N HIS A 270 -15.18 6.06 25.66
CA HIS A 270 -16.34 6.79 26.14
C HIS A 270 -17.13 7.31 24.93
N VAL A 271 -18.41 6.96 24.85
CA VAL A 271 -19.35 7.50 23.86
C VAL A 271 -20.12 8.66 24.50
N ALA A 272 -19.77 9.88 24.10
CA ALA A 272 -20.44 11.07 24.63
C ALA A 272 -21.82 11.28 24.00
N GLU A 273 -21.92 11.04 22.67
CA GLU A 273 -23.15 11.26 21.91
C GLU A 273 -23.28 10.20 20.81
N ARG A 274 -24.51 10.01 20.30
CA ARG A 274 -24.81 9.15 19.15
C ARG A 274 -25.85 9.82 18.27
N GLU A 275 -25.58 9.86 16.97
CA GLU A 275 -26.52 10.36 15.96
C GLU A 275 -26.74 9.29 14.89
N GLU A 276 -28.01 9.07 14.52
CA GLU A 276 -28.42 8.09 13.50
C GLU A 276 -28.15 8.57 12.07
N LEU A 277 -28.18 9.88 11.84
CA LEU A 277 -27.94 10.51 10.55
C LEU A 277 -27.09 11.76 10.77
N ARG A 278 -25.79 11.62 10.56
CA ARG A 278 -24.83 12.71 10.65
C ARG A 278 -24.01 12.78 9.37
N ASP A 279 -23.76 13.99 8.89
CA ASP A 279 -22.88 14.21 7.74
C ASP A 279 -21.50 13.59 8.00
N VAL A 280 -21.01 12.84 7.01
CA VAL A 280 -19.69 12.19 7.08
C VAL A 280 -18.62 13.25 6.83
N SER A 281 -17.67 13.38 7.73
CA SER A 281 -16.52 14.28 7.54
C SER A 281 -15.64 13.80 6.39
N GLU A 282 -14.91 14.72 5.74
CA GLU A 282 -13.98 14.38 4.65
C GLU A 282 -12.99 13.28 5.06
N ALA A 283 -12.42 13.37 6.27
CA ALA A 283 -11.49 12.37 6.78
C ALA A 283 -12.14 10.99 6.92
N ASN A 284 -13.37 10.92 7.43
CA ASN A 284 -14.09 9.65 7.53
C ASN A 284 -14.52 9.12 6.17
N PHE A 285 -14.88 10.00 5.23
CA PHE A 285 -15.21 9.61 3.87
C PHE A 285 -14.01 8.96 3.16
N GLU A 286 -12.81 9.54 3.29
CA GLU A 286 -11.58 8.96 2.76
C GLU A 286 -11.25 7.60 3.40
N ASN A 287 -11.43 7.46 4.72
CA ASN A 287 -11.27 6.19 5.41
C ASN A 287 -12.26 5.14 4.91
N LEU A 288 -13.54 5.49 4.76
CA LEU A 288 -14.57 4.60 4.23
C LEU A 288 -14.28 4.19 2.79
N ARG A 289 -13.79 5.10 1.95
CA ARG A 289 -13.40 4.83 0.56
C ARG A 289 -12.23 3.83 0.52
N SER A 290 -11.19 4.06 1.30
CA SER A 290 -10.06 3.14 1.42
C SER A 290 -10.48 1.75 1.89
N LEU A 291 -11.37 1.67 2.88
CA LEU A 291 -11.95 0.42 3.36
C LEU A 291 -12.80 -0.28 2.30
N ALA A 292 -13.58 0.46 1.51
CA ALA A 292 -14.38 -0.10 0.42
C ALA A 292 -13.47 -0.75 -0.63
N VAL A 293 -12.36 -0.09 -1.01
CA VAL A 293 -11.35 -0.66 -1.91
C VAL A 293 -10.72 -1.91 -1.31
N THR A 294 -10.34 -1.88 -0.05
CA THR A 294 -9.74 -3.03 0.64
C THR A 294 -10.69 -4.23 0.68
N LYS A 295 -11.95 -4.00 1.03
CA LYS A 295 -13.00 -5.04 1.02
C LYS A 295 -13.21 -5.59 -0.40
N TRP A 296 -13.23 -4.71 -1.40
CA TRP A 296 -13.41 -5.10 -2.79
C TRP A 296 -12.22 -5.92 -3.30
N VAL A 297 -10.98 -5.51 -3.04
CA VAL A 297 -9.77 -6.27 -3.40
C VAL A 297 -9.75 -7.65 -2.72
N THR A 298 -10.14 -7.72 -1.47
CA THR A 298 -10.24 -9.00 -0.73
C THR A 298 -11.23 -9.95 -1.41
N ALA A 299 -12.41 -9.45 -1.79
CA ALA A 299 -13.39 -10.23 -2.52
C ALA A 299 -12.87 -10.65 -3.92
N GLN A 300 -12.17 -9.76 -4.63
CA GLN A 300 -11.54 -10.12 -5.92
C GLN A 300 -10.47 -11.21 -5.75
N ARG A 301 -9.72 -11.19 -4.66
CA ARG A 301 -8.68 -12.20 -4.38
C ARG A 301 -9.28 -13.60 -4.16
N GLU A 302 -10.49 -13.68 -3.61
CA GLU A 302 -11.22 -14.95 -3.44
C GLU A 302 -11.83 -15.47 -4.76
N LEU A 303 -12.16 -14.58 -5.69
CA LEU A 303 -12.80 -14.91 -6.97
C LEU A 303 -11.80 -15.27 -8.09
N ASN A 304 -10.52 -14.98 -7.91
CA ASN A 304 -9.50 -15.11 -8.94
C ASN A 304 -8.37 -16.06 -8.51
N ASP A 305 -7.67 -16.66 -9.50
CA ASP A 305 -6.45 -17.45 -9.24
C ASP A 305 -5.27 -16.53 -8.99
N VAL A 306 -4.94 -16.32 -7.73
CA VAL A 306 -3.83 -15.47 -7.30
C VAL A 306 -2.74 -16.32 -6.65
N THR A 307 -1.55 -16.31 -7.24
CA THR A 307 -0.39 -17.01 -6.70
C THR A 307 0.76 -16.03 -6.51
N THR A 308 1.30 -15.97 -5.30
CA THR A 308 2.51 -15.24 -4.98
C THR A 308 3.57 -16.24 -4.52
N SER A 309 4.77 -16.20 -5.12
CA SER A 309 5.88 -17.08 -4.76
C SER A 309 7.15 -16.26 -4.68
N PHE A 310 7.43 -15.70 -3.50
CA PHE A 310 8.62 -14.94 -3.23
C PHE A 310 9.27 -15.46 -1.95
N ASP A 311 10.44 -16.10 -2.09
CA ASP A 311 11.14 -16.78 -1.01
C ASP A 311 12.49 -16.12 -0.65
N SER A 312 13.15 -16.67 0.36
CA SER A 312 14.45 -16.19 0.84
C SER A 312 15.57 -16.26 -0.21
N ASN A 313 15.50 -17.19 -1.17
CA ASN A 313 16.51 -17.30 -2.23
C ASN A 313 16.32 -16.20 -3.26
N GLN A 314 15.08 -15.90 -3.61
CA GLN A 314 14.71 -14.80 -4.50
C GLN A 314 15.06 -13.46 -3.88
N TYR A 315 14.78 -13.28 -2.57
CA TYR A 315 15.20 -12.10 -1.82
C TYR A 315 16.74 -11.95 -1.81
N ALA A 316 17.49 -13.02 -1.50
CA ALA A 316 18.95 -13.00 -1.50
C ALA A 316 19.54 -12.71 -2.89
N TRP A 317 18.86 -13.05 -3.95
CA TRP A 317 19.27 -12.71 -5.31
C TRP A 317 19.02 -11.22 -5.61
N LEU A 318 17.91 -10.64 -5.19
CA LEU A 318 17.61 -9.20 -5.36
C LEU A 318 18.56 -8.29 -4.58
N ALA A 319 19.07 -8.77 -3.43
CA ALA A 319 19.97 -8.02 -2.56
C ALA A 319 21.44 -7.99 -3.03
N LYS A 320 21.77 -8.68 -4.15
CA LYS A 320 23.12 -8.68 -4.76
C LYS A 320 23.28 -7.58 -5.79
#